data_3b0f5a557aaa6201f16929d99bb4b1c1
#
_entry.id   3b0f5a557aaa6201f16929d99bb4b1c1
#
_cell.length_a   1.000
_cell.length_b   1.000
_cell.length_c   1.000
_cell.angle_alpha   90.00
_cell.angle_beta   90.00
_cell.angle_gamma   90.00
#
_symmetry.space_group_name_H-M   'P 1'
#
loop_
_entity.id
_entity.type
_entity.pdbx_description
1 polymer ?
#
loop_
_entity_poly.entity_id
_entity_poly.type
_entity_poly.pdbx_seq_one_letter_code
_entity_poly.pdbx_strand_id
1 'polypeptide(L)'
;MNMQVNGQAMIGRRGFLTWGGQLAAAGAISAFAPARAWAQAVDLYPTIRTQFESYVSSGKLPGLLATIGRAAGMPDVVAIGTQGLGETTPVNIDTLWRVYSMTKPVTGIAAMILVDEGKMKLDQPIADFLPEFANMTVLTDPDNSMDAVPAKTQITLRHLLTHTAGLGYSIITKGPLLQAYLDNGITPGIVSRFPIPGQTASAPTPDIKTFSERLAKLPLVAEPGTKWIYSISLDLLGRVIEVASGMDFEAFLKARIFEPLKMTSSYFQVPQSEIKRFVSNYAPVNGVLFPIDPASTSIYLNKPAFAFGGAGMVTSARDYDRFLNMLANHGELDGVRVMSTATAKLAMSDLLPSAVTTDGTFAEGAGFGAGGRVGKGMNAGVFGWGGAAGTVAFVDPRTKLRAVCMAQYMPSNVYPFQQDFAKWVLKDIGFPA
;
A
#
# COMPACT_ATOMS: atom_id res chain seq x y z
N MET A 1 19.85 -59.00 -4.61
CA MET A 1 19.41 -59.16 -3.22
C MET A 1 18.53 -57.94 -2.98
N ASN A 2 17.30 -57.93 -3.46
CA ASN A 2 16.00 -58.15 -2.75
C ASN A 2 15.93 -57.37 -1.43
N MET A 3 15.07 -56.36 -1.27
CA MET A 3 13.60 -56.36 -1.17
C MET A 3 13.09 -54.90 -1.19
N GLN A 4 12.20 -54.50 -2.03
CA GLN A 4 10.72 -54.39 -1.95
C GLN A 4 10.24 -53.37 -0.88
N VAL A 5 9.74 -52.22 -1.27
CA VAL A 5 8.44 -51.72 -1.76
C VAL A 5 7.24 -52.23 -0.96
N ASN A 6 6.49 -51.28 -0.40
CA ASN A 6 5.01 -51.20 -0.29
C ASN A 6 4.67 -50.04 0.65
N GLY A 7 3.64 -49.24 0.50
CA GLY A 7 2.52 -49.25 -0.40
C GLY A 7 1.71 -47.97 -0.14
N GLN A 8 1.13 -47.44 -1.18
CA GLN A 8 0.15 -46.36 -1.18
C GLN A 8 -1.15 -46.80 -0.49
N ALA A 9 -1.77 -45.88 0.23
CA ALA A 9 -3.18 -45.97 0.53
C ALA A 9 -3.89 -44.68 0.04
N MET A 10 -4.50 -44.79 -1.13
CA MET A 10 -5.53 -43.87 -1.60
C MET A 10 -6.80 -44.08 -0.79
N ILE A 11 -7.33 -43.06 -0.14
CA ILE A 11 -8.69 -43.07 0.39
C ILE A 11 -9.62 -42.42 -0.63
N GLY A 12 -10.40 -43.26 -1.29
CA GLY A 12 -11.42 -42.91 -2.26
C GLY A 12 -12.65 -42.25 -1.63
N ARG A 13 -13.18 -41.30 -2.38
CA ARG A 13 -14.52 -40.75 -2.17
C ARG A 13 -15.55 -41.84 -2.36
N ARG A 14 -16.28 -42.21 -1.28
CA ARG A 14 -17.67 -42.75 -1.26
C ARG A 14 -17.99 -43.29 0.12
N GLY A 15 -18.96 -42.68 0.80
CA GLY A 15 -19.47 -43.19 2.07
C GLY A 15 -20.19 -42.15 2.91
N PHE A 16 -21.09 -41.39 2.30
CA PHE A 16 -22.11 -40.66 3.04
C PHE A 16 -23.45 -40.96 2.35
N LEU A 17 -24.18 -41.92 2.89
CA LEU A 17 -25.65 -42.02 2.83
C LEU A 17 -26.09 -43.32 3.51
N THR A 18 -27.09 -43.18 4.34
CA THR A 18 -27.93 -44.15 5.02
C THR A 18 -27.57 -44.37 6.50
N TRP A 19 -28.34 -43.72 7.33
CA TRP A 19 -29.20 -44.37 8.35
C TRP A 19 -30.25 -43.35 8.79
N GLY A 20 -31.45 -43.58 8.35
CA GLY A 20 -32.66 -42.95 8.86
C GLY A 20 -33.45 -43.96 9.69
N GLY A 21 -34.19 -43.47 10.65
CA GLY A 21 -35.40 -44.21 11.10
C GLY A 21 -35.56 -44.43 12.59
N GLN A 22 -36.46 -43.64 13.21
CA GLN A 22 -37.46 -44.02 14.21
C GLN A 22 -37.00 -44.35 15.65
N LEU A 23 -37.60 -43.96 16.78
CA LEU A 23 -38.94 -43.46 17.15
C LEU A 23 -38.93 -42.96 18.60
N ALA A 24 -39.87 -42.08 18.89
CA ALA A 24 -40.34 -41.50 20.12
C ALA A 24 -40.41 -42.40 21.38
N ALA A 25 -40.19 -41.80 22.56
CA ALA A 25 -41.21 -41.56 23.61
C ALA A 25 -40.58 -41.07 24.92
N ALA A 26 -41.12 -39.96 25.38
CA ALA A 26 -41.48 -39.54 26.72
C ALA A 26 -40.57 -39.80 27.95
N GLY A 27 -40.23 -38.69 28.62
CA GLY A 27 -40.26 -38.70 30.09
C GLY A 27 -39.08 -38.07 30.80
N ALA A 28 -39.36 -36.92 31.43
CA ALA A 28 -38.77 -36.36 32.64
C ALA A 28 -37.41 -35.62 32.57
N ILE A 29 -37.51 -34.33 32.52
CA ILE A 29 -36.83 -33.25 33.27
C ILE A 29 -35.64 -33.70 34.14
N SER A 30 -34.45 -33.34 33.71
CA SER A 30 -33.37 -32.97 34.57
C SER A 30 -32.51 -31.92 33.83
N ALA A 31 -32.53 -30.71 34.35
CA ALA A 31 -31.75 -29.59 33.87
C ALA A 31 -30.26 -29.83 34.17
N PHE A 32 -29.54 -30.40 33.21
CA PHE A 32 -28.11 -30.25 33.07
C PHE A 32 -27.86 -29.59 31.72
N ALA A 33 -27.65 -28.28 31.75
CA ALA A 33 -27.10 -27.62 30.60
C ALA A 33 -25.74 -28.28 30.30
N PRO A 34 -25.54 -28.89 29.11
CA PRO A 34 -24.20 -29.31 28.74
C PRO A 34 -23.36 -28.02 28.68
N ALA A 35 -22.30 -27.96 29.50
CA ALA A 35 -21.24 -27.03 29.28
C ALA A 35 -20.83 -27.18 27.80
N ARG A 36 -21.20 -26.20 26.99
CA ARG A 36 -20.65 -26.07 25.63
C ARG A 36 -19.14 -26.04 25.82
N ALA A 37 -18.48 -27.16 25.51
CA ALA A 37 -17.10 -27.13 25.23
C ALA A 37 -16.93 -26.13 24.09
N TRP A 38 -16.47 -24.93 24.39
CA TRP A 38 -15.94 -24.00 23.42
C TRP A 38 -14.75 -24.74 22.84
N ALA A 39 -14.92 -25.37 21.67
CA ALA A 39 -13.81 -25.74 20.85
C ALA A 39 -13.02 -24.43 20.71
N GLN A 40 -11.84 -24.36 21.29
CA GLN A 40 -10.95 -23.22 21.11
C GLN A 40 -10.81 -23.08 19.60
N ALA A 41 -11.31 -21.97 19.06
CA ALA A 41 -11.13 -21.67 17.66
C ALA A 41 -9.61 -21.74 17.41
N VAL A 42 -9.21 -22.61 16.50
CA VAL A 42 -7.79 -22.76 16.15
C VAL A 42 -7.29 -21.39 15.74
N ASP A 43 -6.32 -20.85 16.46
CA ASP A 43 -5.70 -19.58 16.08
C ASP A 43 -4.92 -19.83 14.79
N LEU A 44 -5.42 -19.33 13.69
CA LEU A 44 -4.84 -19.53 12.37
C LEU A 44 -3.54 -18.70 12.17
N TYR A 45 -3.33 -17.69 13.01
CA TYR A 45 -2.21 -16.73 12.85
C TYR A 45 -1.52 -16.45 14.18
N PRO A 46 -0.97 -17.47 14.87
CA PRO A 46 -0.40 -17.34 16.22
C PRO A 46 0.85 -16.46 16.25
N THR A 47 1.67 -16.47 15.20
CA THR A 47 2.85 -15.61 15.14
C THR A 47 2.47 -14.15 15.06
N ILE A 48 1.55 -13.78 14.16
CA ILE A 48 1.05 -12.41 14.00
C ILE A 48 0.41 -11.94 15.31
N ARG A 49 -0.46 -12.75 15.92
CA ARG A 49 -1.12 -12.42 17.19
C ARG A 49 -0.11 -12.16 18.29
N THR A 50 0.84 -13.06 18.51
CA THR A 50 1.88 -12.92 19.55
C THR A 50 2.68 -11.63 19.35
N GLN A 51 3.06 -11.33 18.11
CA GLN A 51 3.79 -10.09 17.82
C GLN A 51 2.93 -8.86 18.14
N PHE A 52 1.69 -8.81 17.69
CA PHE A 52 0.80 -7.67 17.94
C PHE A 52 0.51 -7.48 19.44
N GLU A 53 0.24 -8.56 20.15
CA GLU A 53 0.05 -8.52 21.63
C GLU A 53 1.28 -7.98 22.35
N SER A 54 2.49 -8.37 21.93
CA SER A 54 3.74 -7.85 22.48
C SER A 54 3.88 -6.34 22.31
N TYR A 55 3.55 -5.79 21.14
CA TYR A 55 3.64 -4.35 20.90
C TYR A 55 2.58 -3.56 21.66
N VAL A 56 1.36 -4.08 21.76
CA VAL A 56 0.27 -3.40 22.47
C VAL A 56 0.46 -3.49 23.98
N SER A 57 0.76 -4.67 24.54
CA SER A 57 0.97 -4.85 25.97
C SER A 57 2.18 -4.11 26.53
N SER A 58 3.22 -3.91 25.69
CA SER A 58 4.38 -3.08 26.08
C SER A 58 4.16 -1.58 25.89
N GLY A 59 2.97 -1.14 25.48
CA GLY A 59 2.65 0.28 25.26
C GLY A 59 3.34 0.92 24.05
N LYS A 60 3.96 0.14 23.18
CA LYS A 60 4.64 0.64 21.97
C LYS A 60 3.69 1.12 20.89
N LEU A 61 2.50 0.54 20.81
CA LEU A 61 1.43 0.93 19.88
C LEU A 61 0.07 0.73 20.54
N PRO A 62 -0.92 1.61 20.31
CA PRO A 62 -2.25 1.44 20.89
C PRO A 62 -3.05 0.30 20.26
N GLY A 63 -2.85 0.06 18.97
CA GLY A 63 -3.56 -0.99 18.24
C GLY A 63 -2.91 -1.32 16.91
N LEU A 64 -3.14 -2.54 16.46
CA LEU A 64 -2.61 -3.14 15.24
C LEU A 64 -3.68 -4.02 14.59
N LEU A 65 -3.67 -4.10 13.27
CA LEU A 65 -4.57 -4.96 12.54
C LEU A 65 -3.85 -5.61 11.34
N ALA A 66 -4.10 -6.89 11.14
CA ALA A 66 -3.73 -7.58 9.91
C ALA A 66 -4.95 -8.21 9.25
N THR A 67 -4.97 -8.22 7.93
CA THR A 67 -5.86 -9.06 7.13
C THR A 67 -5.03 -10.03 6.31
N ILE A 68 -5.49 -11.29 6.21
CA ILE A 68 -4.86 -12.35 5.41
C ILE A 68 -5.94 -13.04 4.58
N GLY A 69 -5.86 -12.92 3.27
CA GLY A 69 -6.76 -13.56 2.32
C GLY A 69 -6.03 -14.56 1.44
N ARG A 70 -6.64 -15.74 1.20
CA ARG A 70 -6.04 -16.82 0.40
C ARG A 70 -6.85 -17.24 -0.81
N ALA A 71 -8.07 -16.77 -0.92
CA ALA A 71 -9.02 -17.13 -1.99
C ALA A 71 -10.03 -16.00 -2.19
N ALA A 72 -11.07 -16.24 -3.00
CA ALA A 72 -12.20 -15.33 -3.07
C ALA A 72 -12.88 -15.23 -1.68
N GLY A 73 -13.46 -14.06 -1.38
CA GLY A 73 -14.18 -13.80 -0.15
C GLY A 73 -13.46 -12.85 0.81
N MET A 74 -14.00 -12.77 2.02
CA MET A 74 -13.45 -11.92 3.07
C MET A 74 -12.13 -12.50 3.60
N PRO A 75 -11.15 -11.66 3.94
CA PRO A 75 -9.92 -12.10 4.57
C PRO A 75 -10.17 -12.48 6.04
N ASP A 76 -9.28 -13.31 6.59
CA ASP A 76 -9.14 -13.48 8.03
C ASP A 76 -8.58 -12.20 8.65
N VAL A 77 -8.92 -11.92 9.92
CA VAL A 77 -8.55 -10.68 10.61
C VAL A 77 -7.89 -11.01 11.95
N VAL A 78 -6.71 -10.41 12.16
CA VAL A 78 -6.06 -10.34 13.48
C VAL A 78 -6.05 -8.88 13.91
N ALA A 79 -6.83 -8.53 14.94
CA ALA A 79 -6.95 -7.16 15.46
C ALA A 79 -6.65 -7.15 16.96
N ILE A 80 -5.71 -6.34 17.40
CA ILE A 80 -5.26 -6.24 18.79
C ILE A 80 -5.19 -4.77 19.20
N GLY A 81 -5.74 -4.43 20.36
CA GLY A 81 -5.70 -3.08 20.94
C GLY A 81 -6.79 -2.15 20.43
N THR A 82 -6.57 -0.85 20.59
CA THR A 82 -7.55 0.23 20.44
C THR A 82 -7.14 1.25 19.39
N GLN A 83 -8.05 2.15 19.03
CA GLN A 83 -7.85 3.17 17.99
C GLN A 83 -6.84 4.26 18.41
N GLY A 84 -6.59 4.43 19.70
CA GLY A 84 -5.66 5.43 20.22
C GLY A 84 -5.28 5.19 21.67
N LEU A 85 -4.24 5.87 22.13
CA LEU A 85 -3.83 5.84 23.54
C LEU A 85 -4.95 6.39 24.43
N GLY A 86 -5.30 5.62 25.47
CA GLY A 86 -6.37 5.98 26.39
C GLY A 86 -7.79 5.80 25.85
N GLU A 87 -7.94 5.37 24.60
CA GLU A 87 -9.23 5.02 24.01
C GLU A 87 -9.63 3.59 24.33
N THR A 88 -10.94 3.34 24.36
CA THR A 88 -11.49 1.99 24.62
C THR A 88 -12.06 1.32 23.39
N THR A 89 -12.22 2.06 22.29
CA THR A 89 -12.75 1.54 21.03
C THR A 89 -11.73 0.60 20.38
N PRO A 90 -12.03 -0.70 20.19
CA PRO A 90 -11.09 -1.62 19.59
C PRO A 90 -10.88 -1.32 18.11
N VAL A 91 -9.71 -1.61 17.59
CA VAL A 91 -9.47 -1.62 16.15
C VAL A 91 -10.21 -2.80 15.51
N ASN A 92 -10.70 -2.60 14.30
CA ASN A 92 -11.39 -3.62 13.51
C ASN A 92 -11.14 -3.41 12.01
N ILE A 93 -11.64 -4.30 11.16
CA ILE A 93 -11.40 -4.28 9.72
C ILE A 93 -11.87 -2.98 9.03
N ASP A 94 -12.82 -2.26 9.63
CA ASP A 94 -13.38 -1.01 9.12
C ASP A 94 -12.74 0.25 9.72
N THR A 95 -11.81 0.08 10.66
CA THR A 95 -11.01 1.18 11.21
C THR A 95 -10.24 1.89 10.09
N LEU A 96 -10.20 3.22 10.13
CA LEU A 96 -9.54 4.06 9.12
C LEU A 96 -8.09 4.35 9.50
N TRP A 97 -7.19 4.18 8.53
CA TRP A 97 -5.76 4.30 8.68
C TRP A 97 -5.17 5.21 7.61
N ARG A 98 -4.22 6.07 7.97
CA ARG A 98 -3.40 6.76 6.97
C ARG A 98 -2.43 5.76 6.38
N VAL A 99 -2.54 5.52 5.08
CA VAL A 99 -1.71 4.50 4.42
C VAL A 99 -0.52 5.07 3.69
N TYR A 100 -0.40 6.40 3.63
CA TYR A 100 0.74 7.09 3.03
C TYR A 100 1.17 6.45 1.71
N SER A 101 2.40 5.97 1.61
CA SER A 101 2.95 5.44 0.35
C SER A 101 2.27 4.18 -0.17
N MET A 102 1.38 3.53 0.58
CA MET A 102 0.49 2.52 0.00
C MET A 102 -0.55 3.12 -0.97
N THR A 103 -0.66 4.45 -1.06
CA THR A 103 -1.37 5.15 -2.14
C THR A 103 -0.74 4.88 -3.51
N LYS A 104 0.60 4.71 -3.58
CA LYS A 104 1.34 4.58 -4.84
C LYS A 104 0.89 3.41 -5.72
N PRO A 105 0.70 2.17 -5.21
CA PRO A 105 0.11 1.10 -6.02
C PRO A 105 -1.26 1.45 -6.60
N VAL A 106 -2.10 2.13 -5.83
CA VAL A 106 -3.45 2.54 -6.29
C VAL A 106 -3.33 3.54 -7.45
N THR A 107 -2.46 4.54 -7.31
CA THR A 107 -2.15 5.52 -8.38
C THR A 107 -1.53 4.85 -9.60
N GLY A 108 -0.60 3.90 -9.39
CA GLY A 108 0.01 3.14 -10.48
C GLY A 108 -1.02 2.31 -11.26
N ILE A 109 -1.92 1.63 -10.55
CA ILE A 109 -3.03 0.87 -11.17
C ILE A 109 -3.99 1.82 -11.92
N ALA A 110 -4.28 3.01 -11.39
CA ALA A 110 -5.08 4.02 -12.10
C ALA A 110 -4.47 4.41 -13.45
N ALA A 111 -3.15 4.61 -13.51
CA ALA A 111 -2.46 4.85 -14.77
C ALA A 111 -2.51 3.63 -15.69
N MET A 112 -2.39 2.42 -15.16
CA MET A 112 -2.49 1.20 -15.95
C MET A 112 -3.88 0.95 -16.53
N ILE A 113 -4.96 1.43 -15.90
CA ILE A 113 -6.31 1.45 -16.50
C ILE A 113 -6.31 2.28 -17.78
N LEU A 114 -5.67 3.45 -17.78
CA LEU A 114 -5.56 4.30 -18.97
C LEU A 114 -4.65 3.68 -20.05
N VAL A 115 -3.66 2.89 -19.66
CA VAL A 115 -2.85 2.07 -20.59
C VAL A 115 -3.72 0.98 -21.22
N ASP A 116 -4.55 0.30 -20.43
CA ASP A 116 -5.48 -0.74 -20.92
C ASP A 116 -6.49 -0.18 -21.93
N GLU A 117 -6.92 1.06 -21.72
CA GLU A 117 -7.83 1.79 -22.63
C GLU A 117 -7.12 2.38 -23.87
N GLY A 118 -5.81 2.22 -23.99
CA GLY A 118 -5.02 2.78 -25.08
C GLY A 118 -4.85 4.30 -25.04
N LYS A 119 -5.23 4.97 -23.94
CA LYS A 119 -5.06 6.42 -23.75
C LYS A 119 -3.64 6.82 -23.40
N MET A 120 -2.85 5.91 -22.85
CA MET A 120 -1.44 6.09 -22.53
C MET A 120 -0.63 4.85 -22.95
N LYS A 121 0.70 5.03 -23.12
CA LYS A 121 1.64 3.91 -23.34
C LYS A 121 2.77 4.02 -22.31
N LEU A 122 3.32 2.87 -21.88
CA LEU A 122 4.39 2.85 -20.87
C LEU A 122 5.60 3.71 -21.26
N ASP A 123 6.02 3.64 -22.51
CA ASP A 123 7.20 4.33 -23.01
C ASP A 123 6.86 5.67 -23.70
N GLN A 124 5.63 6.15 -23.55
CA GLN A 124 5.20 7.46 -24.02
C GLN A 124 5.81 8.54 -23.15
N PRO A 125 6.43 9.59 -23.73
CA PRO A 125 6.89 10.76 -23.00
C PRO A 125 5.74 11.43 -22.26
N ILE A 126 5.97 11.79 -20.99
CA ILE A 126 4.96 12.54 -20.24
C ILE A 126 4.76 13.95 -20.80
N ALA A 127 5.71 14.46 -21.56
CA ALA A 127 5.62 15.73 -22.27
C ALA A 127 4.45 15.79 -23.28
N ASP A 128 3.96 14.65 -23.74
CA ASP A 128 2.75 14.61 -24.58
C ASP A 128 1.48 15.04 -23.81
N PHE A 129 1.50 14.90 -22.48
CA PHE A 129 0.41 15.32 -21.56
C PHE A 129 0.76 16.62 -20.83
N LEU A 130 2.03 16.80 -20.48
CA LEU A 130 2.58 17.90 -19.69
C LEU A 130 3.75 18.53 -20.46
N PRO A 131 3.49 19.42 -21.44
CA PRO A 131 4.51 19.99 -22.32
C PRO A 131 5.66 20.67 -21.57
N GLU A 132 5.42 21.14 -20.34
CA GLU A 132 6.45 21.74 -19.47
C GLU A 132 7.60 20.79 -19.14
N PHE A 133 7.43 19.46 -19.29
CA PHE A 133 8.48 18.45 -19.08
C PHE A 133 9.28 18.09 -20.34
N ALA A 134 9.07 18.78 -21.48
CA ALA A 134 9.75 18.44 -22.72
C ALA A 134 11.28 18.69 -22.67
N ASN A 135 11.72 19.71 -21.90
CA ASN A 135 13.11 20.17 -21.90
C ASN A 135 13.68 20.18 -20.46
N MET A 136 13.69 19.01 -19.82
CA MET A 136 14.25 18.86 -18.49
C MET A 136 15.76 19.01 -18.48
N THR A 137 16.33 19.37 -17.32
CA THR A 137 17.76 19.39 -17.08
C THR A 137 18.13 18.41 -15.97
N VAL A 138 19.38 17.97 -15.94
CA VAL A 138 19.94 17.03 -14.95
C VAL A 138 21.09 17.69 -14.23
N LEU A 139 21.10 17.62 -12.89
CA LEU A 139 22.18 18.12 -12.05
C LEU A 139 23.52 17.45 -12.38
N THR A 140 24.59 18.22 -12.46
CA THR A 140 25.95 17.70 -12.63
C THR A 140 26.56 17.26 -11.30
N ASP A 141 26.18 17.92 -10.19
CA ASP A 141 26.55 17.57 -8.81
C ASP A 141 25.32 17.72 -7.89
N PRO A 142 24.48 16.67 -7.76
CA PRO A 142 23.22 16.75 -7.02
C PRO A 142 23.36 17.10 -5.53
N ASP A 143 24.51 16.81 -4.92
CA ASP A 143 24.70 17.02 -3.49
C ASP A 143 25.14 18.47 -3.16
N ASN A 144 25.79 19.19 -4.10
CA ASN A 144 26.45 20.44 -3.79
C ASN A 144 26.07 21.63 -4.70
N SER A 145 25.48 21.40 -5.88
CA SER A 145 25.23 22.49 -6.85
C SER A 145 23.85 22.35 -7.50
N MET A 146 23.34 23.48 -8.02
CA MET A 146 22.20 23.54 -8.92
C MET A 146 22.62 23.59 -10.40
N ASP A 147 23.94 23.48 -10.70
CA ASP A 147 24.42 23.43 -12.07
C ASP A 147 23.87 22.21 -12.79
N ALA A 148 23.28 22.42 -13.93
CA ALA A 148 22.56 21.38 -14.66
C ALA A 148 22.84 21.47 -16.17
N VAL A 149 22.74 20.32 -16.81
CA VAL A 149 22.84 20.17 -18.26
C VAL A 149 21.52 19.66 -18.84
N PRO A 150 21.21 19.85 -20.11
CA PRO A 150 20.02 19.27 -20.73
C PRO A 150 19.97 17.75 -20.55
N ALA A 151 18.80 17.23 -20.16
CA ALA A 151 18.55 15.79 -20.12
C ALA A 151 18.61 15.20 -21.54
N LYS A 152 19.21 14.02 -21.67
CA LYS A 152 19.32 13.30 -22.95
C LYS A 152 18.08 12.48 -23.26
N THR A 153 17.32 12.11 -22.23
CA THR A 153 16.15 11.22 -22.30
C THR A 153 14.94 11.92 -21.71
N GLN A 154 13.81 11.85 -22.41
CA GLN A 154 12.54 12.35 -21.85
C GLN A 154 12.00 11.42 -20.77
N ILE A 155 11.32 11.98 -19.79
CA ILE A 155 10.60 11.21 -18.78
C ILE A 155 9.41 10.50 -19.47
N THR A 156 9.27 9.20 -19.23
CA THR A 156 8.13 8.40 -19.72
C THR A 156 7.20 8.00 -18.57
N LEU A 157 6.01 7.49 -18.91
CA LEU A 157 5.09 6.91 -17.94
C LEU A 157 5.76 5.77 -17.14
N ARG A 158 6.53 4.89 -17.80
CA ARG A 158 7.33 3.84 -17.16
C ARG A 158 8.24 4.40 -16.09
N HIS A 159 8.93 5.48 -16.38
CA HIS A 159 9.85 6.12 -15.44
C HIS A 159 9.13 6.65 -14.19
N LEU A 160 7.93 7.22 -14.32
CA LEU A 160 7.13 7.65 -13.17
C LEU A 160 6.68 6.46 -12.32
N LEU A 161 6.15 5.41 -12.95
CA LEU A 161 5.66 4.20 -12.28
C LEU A 161 6.75 3.48 -11.47
N THR A 162 7.99 3.54 -11.94
CA THR A 162 9.11 2.75 -11.39
C THR A 162 10.12 3.56 -10.60
N HIS A 163 9.88 4.86 -10.34
CA HIS A 163 10.84 5.75 -9.67
C HIS A 163 12.20 5.85 -10.39
N THR A 164 12.18 5.83 -11.73
CA THR A 164 13.38 6.00 -12.56
C THR A 164 13.34 7.28 -13.39
N ALA A 165 12.43 8.21 -13.06
CA ALA A 165 12.30 9.50 -13.75
C ALA A 165 13.43 10.49 -13.47
N GLY A 166 14.31 10.20 -12.52
CA GLY A 166 15.33 11.14 -12.06
C GLY A 166 14.81 12.25 -11.17
N LEU A 167 13.55 12.24 -10.78
CA LEU A 167 12.95 13.18 -9.84
C LEU A 167 13.45 12.92 -8.41
N GLY A 168 13.61 13.98 -7.62
CA GLY A 168 13.89 13.89 -6.19
C GLY A 168 12.62 13.67 -5.33
N TYR A 169 12.81 13.72 -4.03
CA TYR A 169 11.74 13.68 -3.04
C TYR A 169 12.18 14.45 -1.79
N SER A 170 11.41 15.42 -1.33
CA SER A 170 11.79 16.28 -0.20
C SER A 170 12.13 15.53 1.09
N ILE A 171 11.72 14.27 1.22
CA ILE A 171 12.01 13.43 2.39
C ILE A 171 13.36 12.68 2.32
N ILE A 172 14.01 12.63 1.15
CA ILE A 172 15.31 11.94 0.97
C ILE A 172 16.33 12.74 0.17
N THR A 173 15.90 13.70 -0.64
CA THR A 173 16.79 14.61 -1.38
C THR A 173 17.59 15.47 -0.41
N LYS A 174 18.83 15.75 -0.76
CA LYS A 174 19.76 16.58 0.03
C LYS A 174 20.22 17.77 -0.80
N GLY A 175 21.08 18.60 -0.20
CA GLY A 175 21.73 19.69 -0.88
C GLY A 175 20.79 20.81 -1.36
N PRO A 176 21.25 21.63 -2.32
CA PRO A 176 20.49 22.80 -2.78
C PRO A 176 19.13 22.47 -3.42
N LEU A 177 18.99 21.28 -4.03
CA LEU A 177 17.72 20.85 -4.62
C LEU A 177 16.64 20.64 -3.56
N LEU A 178 16.97 20.16 -2.36
CA LEU A 178 16.00 20.05 -1.27
C LEU A 178 15.42 21.43 -0.94
N GLN A 179 16.28 22.44 -0.80
CA GLN A 179 15.82 23.80 -0.53
C GLN A 179 14.92 24.32 -1.66
N ALA A 180 15.31 24.10 -2.92
CA ALA A 180 14.50 24.47 -4.07
C ALA A 180 13.12 23.75 -4.08
N TYR A 181 13.05 22.49 -3.68
CA TYR A 181 11.76 21.78 -3.51
C TYR A 181 10.91 22.43 -2.44
N LEU A 182 11.46 22.73 -1.27
CA LEU A 182 10.75 23.36 -0.16
C LEU A 182 10.23 24.76 -0.53
N ASP A 183 11.06 25.58 -1.16
CA ASP A 183 10.71 26.95 -1.60
C ASP A 183 9.60 26.95 -2.65
N ASN A 184 9.52 25.91 -3.46
CA ASN A 184 8.51 25.75 -4.49
C ASN A 184 7.28 24.95 -4.05
N GLY A 185 7.22 24.49 -2.79
CA GLY A 185 6.12 23.68 -2.27
C GLY A 185 6.03 22.29 -2.88
N ILE A 186 7.16 21.75 -3.36
CA ILE A 186 7.25 20.37 -3.91
C ILE A 186 7.44 19.39 -2.75
N THR A 187 6.34 19.05 -2.11
CA THR A 187 6.27 18.18 -0.95
C THR A 187 5.20 17.12 -1.13
N PRO A 188 5.21 16.00 -0.37
CA PRO A 188 4.13 15.00 -0.40
C PRO A 188 2.83 15.48 0.28
N GLY A 189 2.63 16.77 0.40
CA GLY A 189 1.55 17.39 1.14
C GLY A 189 1.85 17.55 2.63
N ILE A 190 0.89 18.09 3.38
CA ILE A 190 0.91 18.10 4.84
C ILE A 190 0.49 16.71 5.29
N VAL A 191 1.37 15.98 5.97
CA VAL A 191 1.15 14.56 6.32
C VAL A 191 0.88 14.33 7.80
N SER A 192 0.99 15.39 8.65
CA SER A 192 0.69 15.34 10.09
C SER A 192 0.36 16.73 10.62
N ARG A 193 -0.38 16.77 11.73
CA ARG A 193 -0.75 18.01 12.43
C ARG A 193 0.45 18.71 13.06
N PHE A 194 1.34 17.92 13.66
CA PHE A 194 2.56 18.39 14.30
C PHE A 194 3.78 17.93 13.52
N PRO A 195 4.90 18.65 13.60
CA PRO A 195 6.13 18.30 12.90
C PRO A 195 6.58 16.87 13.21
N ILE A 196 7.00 16.16 12.18
CA ILE A 196 7.63 14.85 12.32
C ILE A 196 9.11 15.07 12.63
N PRO A 197 9.65 14.44 13.69
CA PRO A 197 11.07 14.59 14.03
C PRO A 197 11.98 14.29 12.84
N GLY A 198 12.92 15.21 12.55
CA GLY A 198 13.88 15.08 11.45
C GLY A 198 13.34 15.39 10.05
N GLN A 199 12.09 15.86 9.92
CA GLN A 199 11.54 16.30 8.64
C GLN A 199 11.32 17.82 8.61
N THR A 200 11.70 18.44 7.50
CA THR A 200 11.39 19.85 7.23
C THR A 200 10.05 19.94 6.51
N ALA A 201 9.11 20.69 7.09
CA ALA A 201 7.81 20.93 6.50
C ALA A 201 7.84 22.22 5.65
N SER A 202 7.12 22.19 4.53
CA SER A 202 6.83 23.36 3.70
C SER A 202 5.37 23.30 3.28
N ALA A 203 4.77 24.48 3.04
CA ALA A 203 3.41 24.54 2.49
C ALA A 203 3.40 23.93 1.08
N PRO A 204 2.45 23.04 0.77
CA PRO A 204 2.32 22.49 -0.58
C PRO A 204 1.87 23.58 -1.56
N THR A 205 2.03 23.30 -2.86
CA THR A 205 1.42 24.12 -3.92
C THR A 205 -0.10 24.11 -3.79
N PRO A 206 -0.80 25.16 -4.29
CA PRO A 206 -2.25 25.29 -4.12
C PRO A 206 -3.08 24.23 -4.88
N ASP A 207 -2.51 23.65 -5.93
CA ASP A 207 -3.15 22.67 -6.79
C ASP A 207 -2.10 21.82 -7.52
N ILE A 208 -2.54 20.70 -8.11
CA ILE A 208 -1.66 19.73 -8.78
C ILE A 208 -1.09 20.29 -10.11
N LYS A 209 -1.78 21.21 -10.79
CA LYS A 209 -1.27 21.87 -12.00
C LYS A 209 -0.09 22.76 -11.63
N THR A 210 -0.24 23.62 -10.62
CA THR A 210 0.84 24.45 -10.09
C THR A 210 2.01 23.61 -9.59
N PHE A 211 1.72 22.44 -8.96
CA PHE A 211 2.75 21.47 -8.57
C PHE A 211 3.56 21.00 -9.78
N SER A 212 2.90 20.56 -10.84
CA SER A 212 3.52 20.10 -12.09
C SER A 212 4.39 21.19 -12.71
N GLU A 213 3.83 22.41 -12.89
CA GLU A 213 4.51 23.54 -13.51
C GLU A 213 5.74 24.02 -12.73
N ARG A 214 5.71 23.96 -11.38
CA ARG A 214 6.88 24.30 -10.55
C ARG A 214 7.91 23.20 -10.56
N LEU A 215 7.50 21.93 -10.49
CA LEU A 215 8.41 20.79 -10.54
C LEU A 215 9.19 20.74 -11.85
N ALA A 216 8.53 21.05 -12.98
CA ALA A 216 9.17 21.07 -14.30
C ALA A 216 10.28 22.13 -14.45
N LYS A 217 10.34 23.13 -13.58
CA LYS A 217 11.39 24.16 -13.57
C LYS A 217 12.64 23.74 -12.78
N LEU A 218 12.56 22.63 -12.06
CA LEU A 218 13.65 22.14 -11.21
C LEU A 218 14.39 21.01 -11.91
N PRO A 219 15.72 20.94 -11.75
CA PRO A 219 16.52 19.91 -12.40
C PRO A 219 16.27 18.53 -11.79
N LEU A 220 16.51 17.50 -12.56
CA LEU A 220 16.49 16.10 -12.15
C LEU A 220 17.75 15.74 -11.36
N VAL A 221 17.65 14.80 -10.44
CA VAL A 221 18.79 14.26 -9.67
C VAL A 221 19.65 13.33 -10.54
N ALA A 222 19.04 12.67 -11.51
CA ALA A 222 19.71 11.75 -12.43
C ALA A 222 19.01 11.72 -13.79
N GLU A 223 19.72 11.24 -14.81
CA GLU A 223 19.17 11.02 -16.15
C GLU A 223 18.00 10.03 -16.08
N PRO A 224 16.83 10.31 -16.70
CA PRO A 224 15.70 9.41 -16.74
C PRO A 224 16.08 8.03 -17.27
N GLY A 225 15.61 6.97 -16.60
CA GLY A 225 15.87 5.59 -16.97
C GLY A 225 17.23 5.03 -16.55
N THR A 226 18.05 5.76 -15.77
CA THR A 226 19.41 5.32 -15.40
C THR A 226 19.57 4.85 -13.95
N LYS A 227 18.76 5.38 -13.03
CA LYS A 227 18.84 5.03 -11.60
C LYS A 227 17.45 4.89 -11.00
N TRP A 228 17.32 3.97 -10.04
CA TRP A 228 16.17 3.92 -9.17
C TRP A 228 16.36 4.92 -8.02
N ILE A 229 15.48 5.91 -7.94
CA ILE A 229 15.47 6.94 -6.90
C ILE A 229 14.05 7.11 -6.42
N TYR A 230 13.76 6.73 -5.18
CA TYR A 230 12.43 6.94 -4.60
C TYR A 230 12.06 8.43 -4.67
N SER A 231 10.89 8.76 -5.21
CA SER A 231 10.64 10.11 -5.70
C SER A 231 9.20 10.55 -5.60
N ILE A 232 8.97 11.83 -5.88
CA ILE A 232 7.65 12.47 -6.00
C ILE A 232 6.87 12.03 -7.27
N SER A 233 7.38 11.05 -8.02
CA SER A 233 6.86 10.62 -9.32
C SER A 233 5.37 10.27 -9.32
N LEU A 234 4.88 9.60 -8.27
CA LEU A 234 3.47 9.17 -8.22
C LEU A 234 2.50 10.34 -7.93
N ASP A 235 3.01 11.42 -7.30
CA ASP A 235 2.24 12.65 -7.15
C ASP A 235 2.09 13.33 -8.51
N LEU A 236 3.20 13.45 -9.27
CA LEU A 236 3.18 13.95 -10.66
C LEU A 236 2.31 13.05 -11.57
N LEU A 237 2.33 11.74 -11.38
CA LEU A 237 1.51 10.81 -12.13
C LEU A 237 0.01 11.09 -11.95
N GLY A 238 -0.41 11.58 -10.77
CA GLY A 238 -1.78 12.07 -10.55
C GLY A 238 -2.16 13.14 -11.58
N ARG A 239 -1.27 14.10 -11.86
CA ARG A 239 -1.52 15.13 -12.89
C ARG A 239 -1.56 14.57 -14.31
N VAL A 240 -0.68 13.60 -14.63
CA VAL A 240 -0.73 12.92 -15.95
C VAL A 240 -2.06 12.20 -16.12
N ILE A 241 -2.56 11.52 -15.08
CA ILE A 241 -3.87 10.86 -15.09
C ILE A 241 -5.00 11.87 -15.33
N GLU A 242 -4.97 13.05 -14.69
CA GLU A 242 -5.99 14.09 -14.93
C GLU A 242 -6.03 14.50 -16.40
N VAL A 243 -4.88 14.81 -16.98
CA VAL A 243 -4.81 15.26 -18.38
C VAL A 243 -5.25 14.15 -19.35
N ALA A 244 -4.75 12.93 -19.13
CA ALA A 244 -5.06 11.78 -20.00
C ALA A 244 -6.53 11.32 -19.91
N SER A 245 -7.15 11.48 -18.75
CA SER A 245 -8.54 11.06 -18.52
C SER A 245 -9.56 12.17 -18.76
N GLY A 246 -9.15 13.43 -18.62
CA GLY A 246 -10.07 14.59 -18.58
C GLY A 246 -10.85 14.71 -17.26
N MET A 247 -10.47 13.97 -16.22
CA MET A 247 -11.12 13.95 -14.90
C MET A 247 -10.14 14.43 -13.83
N ASP A 248 -10.67 15.05 -12.75
CA ASP A 248 -9.93 15.23 -11.51
C ASP A 248 -9.40 13.89 -10.99
N PHE A 249 -8.17 13.88 -10.42
CA PHE A 249 -7.50 12.64 -10.03
C PHE A 249 -8.27 11.85 -8.97
N GLU A 250 -8.78 12.51 -7.94
CA GLU A 250 -9.59 11.85 -6.91
C GLU A 250 -10.89 11.31 -7.50
N ALA A 251 -11.56 12.09 -8.36
CA ALA A 251 -12.76 11.68 -9.07
C ALA A 251 -12.50 10.46 -9.97
N PHE A 252 -11.34 10.42 -10.64
CA PHE A 252 -10.93 9.26 -11.43
C PHE A 252 -10.76 8.00 -10.56
N LEU A 253 -10.02 8.10 -9.46
CA LEU A 253 -9.84 6.97 -8.54
C LEU A 253 -11.18 6.46 -8.00
N LYS A 254 -12.06 7.38 -7.62
CA LYS A 254 -13.41 7.05 -7.12
C LYS A 254 -14.20 6.28 -8.18
N ALA A 255 -14.33 6.82 -9.38
CA ALA A 255 -15.14 6.22 -10.44
C ALA A 255 -14.58 4.92 -11.01
N ARG A 256 -13.23 4.77 -11.05
CA ARG A 256 -12.58 3.67 -11.76
C ARG A 256 -12.03 2.57 -10.86
N ILE A 257 -11.84 2.86 -9.57
CA ILE A 257 -11.29 1.91 -8.59
C ILE A 257 -12.22 1.78 -7.39
N PHE A 258 -12.53 2.86 -6.67
CA PHE A 258 -13.20 2.75 -5.39
C PHE A 258 -14.64 2.27 -5.51
N GLU A 259 -15.44 2.89 -6.36
CA GLU A 259 -16.85 2.49 -6.57
C GLU A 259 -16.98 1.08 -7.17
N PRO A 260 -16.28 0.72 -8.27
CA PRO A 260 -16.32 -0.63 -8.82
C PRO A 260 -15.90 -1.71 -7.82
N LEU A 261 -14.91 -1.43 -7.00
CA LEU A 261 -14.43 -2.36 -5.97
C LEU A 261 -15.17 -2.25 -4.63
N LYS A 262 -16.20 -1.39 -4.52
CA LYS A 262 -16.93 -1.11 -3.27
C LYS A 262 -16.00 -0.72 -2.11
N MET A 263 -14.98 0.08 -2.40
CA MET A 263 -14.04 0.65 -1.43
C MET A 263 -14.66 1.94 -0.86
N THR A 264 -15.66 1.78 0.00
CA THR A 264 -16.49 2.89 0.51
C THR A 264 -15.84 3.67 1.64
N SER A 265 -14.67 3.25 2.07
CA SER A 265 -13.90 3.80 3.19
C SER A 265 -12.50 4.24 2.77
N SER A 266 -12.37 4.76 1.54
CA SER A 266 -11.09 5.24 0.96
C SER A 266 -11.23 6.70 0.58
N TYR A 267 -10.37 7.58 1.16
CA TYR A 267 -10.54 9.03 1.15
C TYR A 267 -9.20 9.75 0.99
N PHE A 268 -9.22 10.95 0.40
CA PHE A 268 -8.17 11.97 0.56
C PHE A 268 -8.57 13.05 1.58
N GLN A 269 -9.86 13.19 1.84
CA GLN A 269 -10.42 13.93 2.97
C GLN A 269 -11.38 13.01 3.72
N VAL A 270 -11.09 12.74 4.98
CA VAL A 270 -11.96 11.90 5.83
C VAL A 270 -13.24 12.67 6.17
N PRO A 271 -14.43 12.13 5.83
CA PRO A 271 -15.69 12.78 6.20
C PRO A 271 -15.84 12.89 7.72
N GLN A 272 -16.44 13.97 8.20
CA GLN A 272 -16.67 14.20 9.63
C GLN A 272 -17.47 13.06 10.30
N SER A 273 -18.37 12.42 9.55
CA SER A 273 -19.15 11.26 10.03
C SER A 273 -18.27 10.05 10.36
N GLU A 274 -17.08 9.96 9.77
CA GLU A 274 -16.19 8.80 9.85
C GLU A 274 -15.11 8.93 10.95
N ILE A 275 -15.05 10.06 11.62
CA ILE A 275 -14.00 10.39 12.60
C ILE A 275 -13.95 9.37 13.77
N LYS A 276 -15.11 8.78 14.13
CA LYS A 276 -15.22 7.81 15.24
C LYS A 276 -14.48 6.49 14.99
N ARG A 277 -14.10 6.22 13.75
CA ARG A 277 -13.32 5.03 13.39
C ARG A 277 -11.94 5.35 12.82
N PHE A 278 -11.51 6.62 12.94
CA PHE A 278 -10.20 7.08 12.47
C PHE A 278 -9.19 7.04 13.60
N VAL A 279 -8.05 6.40 13.39
CA VAL A 279 -6.99 6.26 14.40
C VAL A 279 -6.11 7.50 14.48
N SER A 280 -5.51 7.75 15.63
CA SER A 280 -4.45 8.75 15.80
C SER A 280 -3.12 8.22 15.28
N ASN A 281 -2.26 9.12 14.74
CA ASN A 281 -0.90 8.77 14.33
C ASN A 281 0.12 9.28 15.37
N TYR A 282 1.17 8.50 15.62
CA TYR A 282 2.12 8.73 16.71
C TYR A 282 3.57 8.79 16.23
N ALA A 283 4.41 9.51 16.98
CA ALA A 283 5.86 9.39 16.91
C ALA A 283 6.38 8.80 18.20
N PRO A 284 7.11 7.68 18.18
CA PRO A 284 7.83 7.18 19.35
C PRO A 284 9.08 8.02 19.58
N VAL A 285 9.11 8.74 20.69
CA VAL A 285 10.23 9.59 21.11
C VAL A 285 10.66 9.17 22.52
N ASN A 286 11.88 8.70 22.67
CA ASN A 286 12.42 8.22 23.95
C ASN A 286 11.52 7.18 24.66
N GLY A 287 10.88 6.29 23.90
CA GLY A 287 9.99 5.25 24.43
C GLY A 287 8.57 5.72 24.74
N VAL A 288 8.24 6.99 24.53
CA VAL A 288 6.91 7.56 24.72
C VAL A 288 6.27 7.85 23.35
N LEU A 289 5.00 7.52 23.20
CA LEU A 289 4.23 7.82 21.98
C LEU A 289 3.65 9.23 22.08
N PHE A 290 4.07 10.10 21.15
CA PHE A 290 3.50 11.43 20.95
C PHE A 290 2.51 11.41 19.79
N PRO A 291 1.26 11.89 19.97
CA PRO A 291 0.30 12.00 18.88
C PRO A 291 0.71 13.15 17.94
N ILE A 292 1.29 12.80 16.78
CA ILE A 292 1.68 13.78 15.76
C ILE A 292 0.52 14.20 14.86
N ASP A 293 -0.52 13.36 14.77
CA ASP A 293 -1.77 13.69 14.09
C ASP A 293 -2.95 13.01 14.78
N PRO A 294 -3.48 13.63 15.87
CA PRO A 294 -4.63 13.11 16.60
C PRO A 294 -5.86 12.99 15.71
N ALA A 295 -6.62 11.90 15.81
CA ALA A 295 -7.80 11.64 14.98
C ALA A 295 -8.81 12.80 14.99
N SER A 296 -9.12 13.34 16.17
CA SER A 296 -10.12 14.40 16.36
C SER A 296 -9.77 15.75 15.73
N THR A 297 -8.48 16.00 15.48
CA THR A 297 -7.98 17.27 14.90
C THR A 297 -7.07 17.01 13.70
N SER A 298 -7.15 15.83 13.11
CA SER A 298 -6.28 15.42 12.02
C SER A 298 -6.34 16.36 10.82
N ILE A 299 -5.21 16.53 10.17
CA ILE A 299 -5.13 17.30 8.93
C ILE A 299 -5.97 16.67 7.81
N TYR A 300 -6.21 15.36 7.87
CA TYR A 300 -7.02 14.63 6.89
C TYR A 300 -8.54 14.90 7.00
N LEU A 301 -8.98 15.65 8.01
CA LEU A 301 -10.35 16.18 8.09
C LEU A 301 -10.54 17.42 7.21
N ASN A 302 -9.45 18.06 6.81
CA ASN A 302 -9.46 19.22 5.93
C ASN A 302 -9.25 18.78 4.48
N LYS A 303 -9.83 19.55 3.54
CA LYS A 303 -9.57 19.33 2.12
C LYS A 303 -8.07 19.55 1.85
N PRO A 304 -7.35 18.58 1.27
CA PRO A 304 -5.97 18.80 0.86
C PRO A 304 -5.90 19.77 -0.31
N ALA A 305 -4.72 20.34 -0.57
CA ALA A 305 -4.50 21.22 -1.73
C ALA A 305 -4.86 20.49 -3.03
N PHE A 306 -4.54 19.21 -3.10
CA PHE A 306 -4.96 18.26 -4.14
C PHE A 306 -4.80 16.82 -3.60
N ALA A 307 -5.35 15.84 -4.29
CA ALA A 307 -5.16 14.43 -3.95
C ALA A 307 -3.72 14.00 -4.28
N PHE A 308 -2.91 13.78 -3.24
CA PHE A 308 -1.50 13.38 -3.40
C PHE A 308 -1.40 11.90 -3.76
N GLY A 309 -1.07 11.60 -5.02
CA GLY A 309 -0.97 10.23 -5.54
C GLY A 309 0.15 9.39 -4.93
N GLY A 310 1.12 10.03 -4.29
CA GLY A 310 2.23 9.37 -3.60
C GLY A 310 1.97 9.03 -2.14
N ALA A 311 1.02 9.71 -1.44
CA ALA A 311 0.92 9.56 0.02
C ALA A 311 -0.41 10.00 0.65
N GLY A 312 -1.40 10.46 -0.12
CA GLY A 312 -2.56 11.19 0.42
C GLY A 312 -3.71 10.34 0.95
N MET A 313 -3.71 9.03 0.75
CA MET A 313 -4.89 8.21 1.02
C MET A 313 -5.03 7.78 2.48
N VAL A 314 -6.26 7.83 2.97
CA VAL A 314 -6.77 7.15 4.17
C VAL A 314 -7.70 6.04 3.71
N THR A 315 -7.60 4.86 4.30
CA THR A 315 -8.46 3.73 3.92
C THR A 315 -8.65 2.75 5.08
N SER A 316 -9.63 1.86 4.97
CA SER A 316 -9.79 0.72 5.86
C SER A 316 -9.01 -0.50 5.36
N ALA A 317 -8.73 -1.46 6.25
CA ALA A 317 -8.11 -2.71 5.85
C ALA A 317 -9.04 -3.54 4.95
N ARG A 318 -10.36 -3.45 5.14
CA ARG A 318 -11.37 -4.04 4.24
C ARG A 318 -11.23 -3.53 2.81
N ASP A 319 -11.16 -2.22 2.63
CA ASP A 319 -11.09 -1.63 1.30
C ASP A 319 -9.75 -1.97 0.62
N TYR A 320 -8.65 -1.90 1.37
CA TYR A 320 -7.35 -2.22 0.79
C TYR A 320 -7.24 -3.71 0.44
N ASP A 321 -7.84 -4.61 1.23
CA ASP A 321 -7.95 -6.03 0.89
C ASP A 321 -8.75 -6.25 -0.41
N ARG A 322 -9.85 -5.50 -0.63
CA ARG A 322 -10.60 -5.56 -1.88
C ARG A 322 -9.77 -5.14 -3.08
N PHE A 323 -8.95 -4.08 -2.94
CA PHE A 323 -7.99 -3.68 -3.96
C PHE A 323 -6.98 -4.81 -4.27
N LEU A 324 -6.38 -5.41 -3.23
CA LEU A 324 -5.47 -6.54 -3.42
C LEU A 324 -6.17 -7.77 -3.99
N ASN A 325 -7.42 -8.03 -3.63
CA ASN A 325 -8.20 -9.15 -4.16
C ASN A 325 -8.48 -9.00 -5.66
N MET A 326 -8.78 -7.79 -6.12
CA MET A 326 -8.88 -7.46 -7.54
C MET A 326 -7.56 -7.77 -8.26
N LEU A 327 -6.42 -7.40 -7.68
CA LEU A 327 -5.10 -7.71 -8.24
C LEU A 327 -4.81 -9.22 -8.24
N ALA A 328 -5.13 -9.94 -7.14
CA ALA A 328 -5.00 -11.40 -7.04
C ALA A 328 -5.80 -12.14 -8.12
N ASN A 329 -6.90 -11.55 -8.58
CA ASN A 329 -7.75 -12.08 -9.64
C ASN A 329 -7.49 -11.41 -11.00
N HIS A 330 -6.30 -10.82 -11.17
CA HIS A 330 -5.85 -10.23 -12.43
C HIS A 330 -6.85 -9.22 -13.03
N GLY A 331 -7.24 -8.25 -12.21
CA GLY A 331 -8.03 -7.10 -12.65
C GLY A 331 -9.55 -7.24 -12.47
N GLU A 332 -10.02 -8.25 -11.75
CA GLU A 332 -11.46 -8.50 -11.55
C GLU A 332 -11.79 -8.79 -10.09
N LEU A 333 -12.93 -8.29 -9.61
CA LEU A 333 -13.51 -8.63 -8.30
C LEU A 333 -15.03 -8.59 -8.35
N ASP A 334 -15.69 -9.60 -7.76
CA ASP A 334 -17.17 -9.70 -7.66
C ASP A 334 -17.88 -9.56 -9.03
N GLY A 335 -17.26 -10.07 -10.11
CA GLY A 335 -17.79 -9.96 -11.47
C GLY A 335 -17.57 -8.59 -12.14
N VAL A 336 -16.90 -7.67 -11.47
CA VAL A 336 -16.55 -6.35 -12.02
C VAL A 336 -15.08 -6.35 -12.47
N ARG A 337 -14.86 -6.10 -13.76
CA ARG A 337 -13.52 -5.99 -14.34
C ARG A 337 -13.07 -4.53 -14.37
N VAL A 338 -11.98 -4.26 -13.66
CA VAL A 338 -11.35 -2.92 -13.57
C VAL A 338 -10.35 -2.73 -14.72
N MET A 339 -9.63 -3.79 -15.10
CA MET A 339 -8.70 -3.79 -16.24
C MET A 339 -8.55 -5.21 -16.81
N SER A 340 -7.99 -5.33 -18.00
CA SER A 340 -7.74 -6.63 -18.62
C SER A 340 -6.74 -7.46 -17.81
N THR A 341 -6.84 -8.79 -17.93
CA THR A 341 -5.89 -9.73 -17.31
C THR A 341 -4.44 -9.46 -17.75
N ALA A 342 -4.24 -9.10 -19.01
CA ALA A 342 -2.91 -8.78 -19.54
C ALA A 342 -2.32 -7.56 -18.87
N THR A 343 -3.08 -6.47 -18.75
CA THR A 343 -2.64 -5.24 -18.12
C THR A 343 -2.44 -5.41 -16.61
N ALA A 344 -3.29 -6.17 -15.92
CA ALA A 344 -3.10 -6.46 -14.51
C ALA A 344 -1.80 -7.24 -14.24
N LYS A 345 -1.49 -8.24 -15.08
CA LYS A 345 -0.21 -8.97 -15.00
C LYS A 345 0.98 -8.06 -15.29
N LEU A 346 0.88 -7.22 -16.32
CA LEU A 346 1.91 -6.25 -16.68
C LEU A 346 2.16 -5.26 -15.52
N ALA A 347 1.11 -4.73 -14.89
CA ALA A 347 1.20 -3.79 -13.78
C ALA A 347 1.97 -4.36 -12.57
N MET A 348 1.84 -5.66 -12.31
CA MET A 348 2.51 -6.37 -11.22
C MET A 348 3.82 -7.05 -11.66
N SER A 349 4.29 -6.84 -12.88
CA SER A 349 5.58 -7.33 -13.37
C SER A 349 6.69 -6.31 -13.12
N ASP A 350 7.94 -6.74 -13.27
CA ASP A 350 9.09 -5.83 -13.22
C ASP A 350 9.11 -4.93 -14.47
N LEU A 351 8.82 -3.66 -14.28
CA LEU A 351 8.78 -2.62 -15.32
C LEU A 351 10.06 -1.76 -15.35
N LEU A 352 11.05 -2.05 -14.50
CA LEU A 352 12.30 -1.31 -14.50
C LEU A 352 12.94 -1.30 -15.89
N PRO A 353 13.53 -0.18 -16.33
CA PRO A 353 14.42 -0.19 -17.49
C PRO A 353 15.52 -1.24 -17.30
N SER A 354 15.88 -1.96 -18.35
CA SER A 354 16.74 -3.16 -18.29
C SER A 354 18.12 -2.94 -17.65
N ALA A 355 18.64 -1.71 -17.71
CA ALA A 355 19.93 -1.34 -17.11
C ALA A 355 19.82 -0.87 -15.66
N VAL A 356 18.59 -0.78 -15.10
CA VAL A 356 18.37 -0.24 -13.74
C VAL A 356 18.16 -1.37 -12.75
N THR A 357 18.88 -1.30 -11.64
CA THR A 357 18.67 -2.15 -10.48
C THR A 357 18.24 -1.33 -9.27
N THR A 358 17.77 -2.01 -8.24
CA THR A 358 17.46 -1.40 -6.93
C THR A 358 18.59 -1.59 -5.92
N ASP A 359 19.75 -2.08 -6.35
CA ASP A 359 20.90 -2.36 -5.49
C ASP A 359 21.40 -1.12 -4.78
N GLY A 360 21.81 -1.26 -3.52
CA GLY A 360 22.23 -0.16 -2.67
C GLY A 360 21.10 0.77 -2.21
N THR A 361 19.84 0.41 -2.44
CA THR A 361 18.67 1.16 -1.98
C THR A 361 17.85 0.35 -0.98
N PHE A 362 16.88 0.97 -0.32
CA PHE A 362 15.98 0.24 0.57
C PHE A 362 15.01 -0.73 -0.15
N ALA A 363 14.99 -0.72 -1.48
CA ALA A 363 14.25 -1.68 -2.32
C ALA A 363 15.17 -2.77 -2.89
N GLU A 364 16.40 -2.90 -2.39
CA GLU A 364 17.41 -3.84 -2.87
C GLU A 364 16.88 -5.25 -3.11
N GLY A 365 17.34 -5.88 -4.19
CA GLY A 365 16.97 -7.24 -4.58
C GLY A 365 15.56 -7.38 -5.16
N ALA A 366 14.84 -6.27 -5.38
CA ALA A 366 13.50 -6.31 -5.98
C ALA A 366 13.47 -5.67 -7.37
N GLY A 367 12.43 -6.01 -8.15
CA GLY A 367 11.95 -5.23 -9.27
C GLY A 367 10.94 -4.16 -8.83
N PHE A 368 10.45 -3.39 -9.78
CA PHE A 368 9.43 -2.38 -9.54
C PHE A 368 8.38 -2.40 -10.64
N GLY A 369 7.12 -2.48 -10.26
CA GLY A 369 5.97 -2.46 -11.15
C GLY A 369 5.23 -1.13 -11.12
N ALA A 370 3.93 -1.16 -11.30
CA ALA A 370 3.09 0.03 -11.30
C ALA A 370 2.94 0.64 -9.90
N GLY A 371 3.92 1.43 -9.48
CA GLY A 371 3.94 2.11 -8.17
C GLY A 371 4.21 1.21 -6.97
N GLY A 372 4.66 -0.03 -7.16
CA GLY A 372 4.95 -0.97 -6.09
C GLY A 372 6.14 -1.88 -6.40
N ARG A 373 6.69 -2.44 -5.33
CA ARG A 373 7.77 -3.43 -5.38
C ARG A 373 7.29 -4.73 -6.00
N VAL A 374 8.13 -5.35 -6.82
CA VAL A 374 7.92 -6.69 -7.38
C VAL A 374 8.99 -7.62 -6.84
N GLY A 375 8.59 -8.72 -6.23
CA GLY A 375 9.51 -9.73 -5.73
C GLY A 375 10.29 -10.40 -6.85
N LYS A 376 11.52 -10.83 -6.53
CA LYS A 376 12.42 -11.64 -7.40
C LYS A 376 12.75 -12.97 -6.73
N GLY A 377 13.32 -13.91 -7.47
CA GLY A 377 13.68 -15.23 -6.97
C GLY A 377 12.46 -16.01 -6.44
N MET A 378 12.51 -16.51 -5.22
CA MET A 378 11.40 -17.25 -4.59
C MET A 378 10.13 -16.40 -4.43
N ASN A 379 10.25 -15.09 -4.28
CA ASN A 379 9.15 -14.15 -4.17
C ASN A 379 8.71 -13.55 -5.52
N ALA A 380 9.17 -14.11 -6.66
CA ALA A 380 8.84 -13.58 -7.98
C ALA A 380 7.32 -13.45 -8.16
N GLY A 381 6.89 -12.27 -8.61
CA GLY A 381 5.47 -11.96 -8.83
C GLY A 381 4.69 -11.49 -7.61
N VAL A 382 5.29 -11.48 -6.40
CA VAL A 382 4.69 -10.80 -5.24
C VAL A 382 4.77 -9.29 -5.47
N PHE A 383 3.62 -8.61 -5.41
CA PHE A 383 3.51 -7.17 -5.62
C PHE A 383 2.98 -6.47 -4.38
N GLY A 384 3.52 -5.30 -4.05
CA GLY A 384 3.03 -4.51 -2.91
C GLY A 384 3.94 -3.36 -2.53
N TRP A 385 3.56 -2.63 -1.49
CA TRP A 385 4.33 -1.52 -0.94
C TRP A 385 4.01 -1.25 0.53
N GLY A 386 4.85 -0.46 1.19
CA GLY A 386 4.66 -0.02 2.56
C GLY A 386 4.33 1.47 2.67
N GLY A 387 3.77 1.88 3.80
CA GLY A 387 3.46 3.27 4.13
C GLY A 387 4.31 3.82 5.27
N ALA A 388 4.54 5.12 5.29
CA ALA A 388 5.43 5.80 6.24
C ALA A 388 5.00 5.63 7.72
N ALA A 389 3.76 5.23 7.99
CA ALA A 389 3.25 4.96 9.34
C ALA A 389 3.30 3.49 9.77
N GLY A 390 4.21 2.69 9.21
CA GLY A 390 4.38 1.28 9.56
C GLY A 390 3.39 0.34 8.86
N THR A 391 2.53 0.85 7.99
CA THR A 391 1.61 0.03 7.20
C THR A 391 2.35 -0.71 6.08
N VAL A 392 1.89 -1.90 5.71
CA VAL A 392 2.43 -2.66 4.57
C VAL A 392 1.36 -3.58 3.99
N ALA A 393 1.39 -3.76 2.67
CA ALA A 393 0.50 -4.67 1.99
C ALA A 393 1.20 -5.37 0.81
N PHE A 394 0.81 -6.60 0.56
CA PHE A 394 1.28 -7.36 -0.60
C PHE A 394 0.22 -8.35 -1.11
N VAL A 395 0.40 -8.75 -2.37
CA VAL A 395 -0.40 -9.78 -3.04
C VAL A 395 0.52 -10.70 -3.84
N ASP A 396 0.25 -11.99 -3.79
CA ASP A 396 0.81 -13.00 -4.70
C ASP A 396 -0.30 -13.55 -5.60
N PRO A 397 -0.39 -13.08 -6.85
CA PRO A 397 -1.44 -13.53 -7.76
C PRO A 397 -1.37 -15.02 -8.13
N ARG A 398 -0.21 -15.69 -7.93
CA ARG A 398 -0.02 -17.11 -8.23
C ARG A 398 -0.76 -18.00 -7.22
N THR A 399 -0.74 -17.61 -5.95
CA THR A 399 -1.35 -18.32 -4.83
C THR A 399 -2.64 -17.68 -4.36
N LYS A 400 -2.97 -16.49 -4.87
CA LYS A 400 -4.05 -15.60 -4.40
C LYS A 400 -3.89 -15.18 -2.93
N LEU A 401 -2.68 -15.31 -2.38
CA LEU A 401 -2.36 -14.79 -1.06
C LEU A 401 -2.32 -13.26 -1.14
N ARG A 402 -3.01 -12.61 -0.22
CA ARG A 402 -2.97 -11.18 -0.02
C ARG A 402 -2.95 -10.87 1.47
N ALA A 403 -2.20 -9.86 1.85
CA ALA A 403 -2.10 -9.49 3.26
C ALA A 403 -1.89 -7.99 3.42
N VAL A 404 -2.48 -7.44 4.47
CA VAL A 404 -2.35 -6.04 4.88
C VAL A 404 -2.01 -5.99 6.36
N CYS A 405 -1.03 -5.18 6.73
CA CYS A 405 -0.77 -4.82 8.12
C CYS A 405 -1.02 -3.32 8.29
N MET A 406 -1.84 -2.97 9.26
CA MET A 406 -2.18 -1.60 9.62
C MET A 406 -1.59 -1.23 10.97
N ALA A 407 -0.80 -0.18 10.99
CA ALA A 407 -0.17 0.44 12.15
C ALA A 407 -0.17 1.96 11.98
N GLN A 408 0.05 2.74 13.05
CA GLN A 408 0.13 4.19 12.95
C GLN A 408 1.25 4.74 13.84
N TYR A 409 2.46 4.73 13.31
CA TYR A 409 3.64 5.34 13.93
C TYR A 409 4.63 5.84 12.88
N MET A 410 5.30 6.93 13.14
CA MET A 410 6.33 7.52 12.26
C MET A 410 7.56 7.92 13.07
N PRO A 411 8.77 7.71 12.51
CA PRO A 411 9.08 7.09 11.23
C PRO A 411 8.91 5.56 11.25
N SER A 412 8.64 4.95 10.08
CA SER A 412 8.32 3.52 9.95
C SER A 412 9.45 2.56 10.28
N ASN A 413 10.70 3.04 10.30
CA ASN A 413 11.88 2.24 10.61
C ASN A 413 12.14 2.03 12.11
N VAL A 414 11.32 2.62 12.99
CA VAL A 414 11.43 2.41 14.45
C VAL A 414 11.07 0.97 14.84
N TYR A 415 10.13 0.37 14.13
CA TYR A 415 9.75 -1.02 14.32
C TYR A 415 9.81 -1.79 13.00
N PRO A 416 10.19 -3.09 13.01
CA PRO A 416 10.46 -3.86 11.79
C PRO A 416 9.20 -4.42 11.09
N PHE A 417 8.01 -3.84 11.28
CA PHE A 417 6.76 -4.38 10.72
C PHE A 417 6.82 -4.62 9.22
N GLN A 418 7.32 -3.66 8.47
CA GLN A 418 7.36 -3.76 7.01
C GLN A 418 8.29 -4.86 6.51
N GLN A 419 9.34 -5.17 7.30
CA GLN A 419 10.35 -6.18 6.95
C GLN A 419 9.90 -7.59 7.38
N ASP A 420 9.19 -7.68 8.50
CA ASP A 420 8.89 -8.97 9.15
C ASP A 420 7.48 -9.47 8.90
N PHE A 421 6.53 -8.59 8.55
CA PHE A 421 5.14 -8.97 8.37
C PHE A 421 4.95 -10.12 7.36
N ALA A 422 5.61 -10.04 6.21
CA ALA A 422 5.53 -11.11 5.21
C ALA A 422 6.06 -12.45 5.75
N LYS A 423 7.14 -12.42 6.56
CA LYS A 423 7.69 -13.62 7.21
C LYS A 423 6.71 -14.21 8.22
N TRP A 424 6.05 -13.37 9.02
CA TRP A 424 5.02 -13.82 9.98
C TRP A 424 3.84 -14.48 9.27
N VAL A 425 3.36 -13.86 8.19
CA VAL A 425 2.28 -14.44 7.37
C VAL A 425 2.71 -15.81 6.83
N LEU A 426 3.88 -15.89 6.18
CA LEU A 426 4.38 -17.14 5.60
C LEU A 426 4.51 -18.24 6.65
N LYS A 427 5.08 -17.94 7.83
CA LYS A 427 5.22 -18.87 8.94
C LYS A 427 3.86 -19.41 9.39
N ASP A 428 2.88 -18.53 9.61
CA ASP A 428 1.56 -18.92 10.11
C ASP A 428 0.76 -19.73 9.07
N ILE A 429 1.05 -19.56 7.77
CA ILE A 429 0.42 -20.35 6.70
C ILE A 429 1.21 -21.63 6.33
N GLY A 430 2.25 -21.96 7.10
CA GLY A 430 2.98 -23.23 6.98
C GLY A 430 4.10 -23.23 5.94
N PHE A 431 4.62 -22.08 5.53
CA PHE A 431 5.84 -21.99 4.75
C PHE A 431 7.05 -21.74 5.68
N PRO A 432 8.21 -22.35 5.42
CA PRO A 432 9.42 -22.02 6.16
C PRO A 432 9.77 -20.53 5.93
N ALA A 433 10.06 -19.83 7.03
CA ALA A 433 10.42 -18.42 7.05
C ALA A 433 11.85 -18.20 6.53
#